data_899ec774fe81fcf873a140257260c776
#
_entry.id   899ec774fe81fcf873a140257260c776
#
_cell.length_a   1.000
_cell.length_b   1.000
_cell.length_c   1.000
_cell.angle_alpha   90.00
_cell.angle_beta   90.00
_cell.angle_gamma   90.00
#
_symmetry.space_group_name_H-M   'P 1'
#
loop_
_entity.id
_entity.type
_entity.pdbx_description
1 polymer ?
#
loop_
_entity_poly.entity_id
_entity_poly.type
_entity_poly.pdbx_seq_one_letter_code
_entity_poly.pdbx_strand_id
1 'polypeptide(L)'
;KLGMREAEQFYLQDLLYALMLNSDNDAAVMIAEQVGGSVEGFTEKMNLKAREIGCEDTYFITPNGLDAENENGIHSTTAEDLARILRYCIMESPKKEDFLAITRMPSYTFWNYSKTQVYQCTNHNAFLGMMDGALTGKTGFTGNAGYCYVGALQWEGKTLIVSLLACGWPNNRGYKWEDTRKLMTYGLTNYEY
;
A
#
# COMPACT_ATOMS: atom_id res chain seq x y z
N LYS A 1 6.83 -8.11 10.10
CA LYS A 1 8.32 -8.10 9.93
C LYS A 1 8.76 -9.45 9.39
N LEU A 2 9.57 -9.47 8.35
CA LEU A 2 10.24 -10.68 7.86
C LEU A 2 11.24 -11.24 8.88
N GLY A 3 11.75 -10.40 9.77
CA GLY A 3 12.78 -10.77 10.74
C GLY A 3 14.16 -10.96 10.07
N MET A 4 14.44 -10.12 9.09
CA MET A 4 15.72 -10.11 8.38
C MET A 4 16.89 -9.88 9.33
N ARG A 5 18.01 -10.51 9.04
CA ARG A 5 19.25 -10.39 9.82
C ARG A 5 20.14 -9.31 9.23
N GLU A 6 21.02 -8.76 10.04
CA GLU A 6 22.05 -7.82 9.60
C GLU A 6 22.88 -8.42 8.43
N ALA A 7 23.19 -7.61 7.44
CA ALA A 7 23.90 -7.98 6.21
C ALA A 7 23.21 -9.03 5.31
N GLU A 8 21.97 -9.41 5.58
CA GLU A 8 21.21 -10.30 4.71
C GLU A 8 20.82 -9.58 3.42
N GLN A 9 20.94 -10.25 2.29
CA GLN A 9 20.67 -9.68 0.96
C GLN A 9 19.46 -10.33 0.31
N PHE A 10 18.70 -9.54 -0.44
CA PHE A 10 17.49 -9.96 -1.15
C PHE A 10 17.44 -9.33 -2.55
N TYR A 11 16.69 -9.92 -3.45
CA TYR A 11 16.31 -9.23 -4.67
C TYR A 11 15.24 -8.17 -4.36
N LEU A 12 15.35 -7.01 -5.02
CA LEU A 12 14.38 -5.92 -4.85
C LEU A 12 12.93 -6.39 -5.11
N GLN A 13 12.73 -7.23 -6.09
CA GLN A 13 11.42 -7.80 -6.41
C GLN A 13 10.83 -8.58 -5.24
N ASP A 14 11.62 -9.39 -4.55
CA ASP A 14 11.17 -10.17 -3.40
C ASP A 14 10.76 -9.26 -2.23
N LEU A 15 11.52 -8.18 -2.00
CA LEU A 15 11.16 -7.18 -0.99
C LEU A 15 9.88 -6.42 -1.34
N LEU A 16 9.60 -6.18 -2.64
CA LEU A 16 8.34 -5.57 -3.07
C LEU A 16 7.14 -6.50 -2.79
N TYR A 17 7.26 -7.81 -3.01
CA TYR A 17 6.24 -8.77 -2.60
C TYR A 17 6.04 -8.77 -1.08
N ALA A 18 7.12 -8.82 -0.30
CA ALA A 18 7.05 -8.78 1.14
C ALA A 18 6.35 -7.51 1.67
N LEU A 19 6.71 -6.35 1.12
CA LEU A 19 6.09 -5.06 1.44
C LEU A 19 4.61 -5.03 1.09
N MET A 20 4.24 -5.42 -0.14
CA MET A 20 2.88 -5.24 -0.63
C MET A 20 1.91 -6.29 -0.10
N LEU A 21 2.32 -7.55 0.02
CA LEU A 21 1.44 -8.64 0.46
C LEU A 21 1.34 -8.71 1.99
N ASN A 22 2.50 -8.69 2.66
CA ASN A 22 2.61 -8.96 4.09
C ASN A 22 2.78 -7.69 4.95
N SER A 23 2.99 -6.51 4.31
CA SER A 23 3.27 -5.24 4.99
C SER A 23 4.51 -5.31 5.89
N ASP A 24 5.59 -5.90 5.41
CA ASP A 24 6.81 -6.05 6.17
C ASP A 24 7.59 -4.73 6.27
N ASN A 25 7.65 -4.17 7.47
CA ASN A 25 8.26 -2.86 7.73
C ASN A 25 9.77 -2.83 7.45
N ASP A 26 10.46 -3.94 7.72
CA ASP A 26 11.89 -4.10 7.44
C ASP A 26 12.17 -4.14 5.92
N ALA A 27 11.30 -4.76 5.12
CA ALA A 27 11.38 -4.71 3.67
C ALA A 27 11.26 -3.26 3.15
N ALA A 28 10.34 -2.47 3.70
CA ALA A 28 10.20 -1.05 3.34
C ALA A 28 11.46 -0.24 3.63
N VAL A 29 12.09 -0.48 4.78
CA VAL A 29 13.34 0.21 5.17
C VAL A 29 14.48 -0.18 4.23
N MET A 30 14.67 -1.47 3.94
CA MET A 30 15.71 -1.92 3.01
C MET A 30 15.54 -1.33 1.60
N ILE A 31 14.30 -1.29 1.10
CA ILE A 31 14.00 -0.64 -0.19
C ILE A 31 14.36 0.85 -0.12
N ALA A 32 13.99 1.53 0.96
CA ALA A 32 14.26 2.95 1.14
C ALA A 32 15.76 3.25 1.15
N GLU A 33 16.55 2.51 1.92
CA GLU A 33 18.00 2.66 1.98
C GLU A 33 18.66 2.41 0.62
N GLN A 34 18.24 1.35 -0.08
CA GLN A 34 18.82 1.02 -1.39
C GLN A 34 18.47 2.03 -2.49
N VAL A 35 17.22 2.52 -2.53
CA VAL A 35 16.73 3.40 -3.60
C VAL A 35 16.96 4.87 -3.27
N GLY A 36 16.88 5.23 -2.00
CA GLY A 36 17.05 6.59 -1.51
C GLY A 36 18.48 6.94 -1.08
N GLY A 37 19.32 5.93 -0.85
CA GLY A 37 20.62 6.08 -0.20
C GLY A 37 20.50 6.20 1.33
N SER A 38 19.31 6.56 1.82
CA SER A 38 18.92 6.57 3.23
C SER A 38 17.38 6.57 3.32
N VAL A 39 16.83 6.38 4.51
CA VAL A 39 15.39 6.52 4.76
C VAL A 39 14.94 7.94 4.43
N GLU A 40 15.66 8.95 4.85
CA GLU A 40 15.37 10.37 4.60
C GLU A 40 15.39 10.68 3.09
N GLY A 41 16.43 10.26 2.38
CA GLY A 41 16.53 10.45 0.92
C GLY A 41 15.41 9.73 0.15
N PHE A 42 14.91 8.62 0.67
CA PHE A 42 13.75 7.93 0.08
C PHE A 42 12.44 8.68 0.37
N THR A 43 12.23 9.16 1.59
CA THR A 43 11.01 9.90 1.93
C THR A 43 10.96 11.27 1.23
N GLU A 44 12.10 11.90 0.95
CA GLU A 44 12.15 13.07 0.06
C GLU A 44 11.63 12.73 -1.35
N LYS A 45 12.03 11.58 -1.92
CA LYS A 45 11.51 11.10 -3.22
C LYS A 45 10.01 10.79 -3.16
N MET A 46 9.53 10.21 -2.05
CA MET A 46 8.09 9.97 -1.83
C MET A 46 7.32 11.29 -1.84
N ASN A 47 7.79 12.30 -1.10
CA ASN A 47 7.15 13.62 -1.04
C ASN A 47 7.22 14.37 -2.37
N LEU A 48 8.33 14.27 -3.11
CA LEU A 48 8.43 14.82 -4.46
C LEU A 48 7.41 14.19 -5.40
N LYS A 49 7.30 12.86 -5.39
CA LYS A 49 6.33 12.14 -6.21
C LYS A 49 4.88 12.47 -5.82
N ALA A 50 4.57 12.57 -4.52
CA ALA A 50 3.25 12.96 -4.05
C ALA A 50 2.84 14.33 -4.62
N ARG A 51 3.70 15.32 -4.53
CA ARG A 51 3.45 16.65 -5.13
C ARG A 51 3.30 16.61 -6.65
N GLU A 52 4.15 15.84 -7.35
CA GLU A 52 4.09 15.67 -8.81
C GLU A 52 2.73 15.16 -9.29
N ILE A 53 2.09 14.27 -8.52
CA ILE A 53 0.78 13.70 -8.83
C ILE A 53 -0.38 14.45 -8.19
N GLY A 54 -0.13 15.63 -7.60
CA GLY A 54 -1.15 16.53 -7.07
C GLY A 54 -1.66 16.19 -5.68
N CYS A 55 -0.86 15.49 -4.86
CA CYS A 55 -1.14 15.26 -3.44
C CYS A 55 -0.61 16.44 -2.62
N GLU A 56 -1.48 17.39 -2.30
CA GLU A 56 -1.10 18.64 -1.63
C GLU A 56 -1.11 18.52 -0.10
N ASP A 57 -1.92 17.60 0.44
CA ASP A 57 -2.12 17.40 1.88
C ASP A 57 -1.45 16.12 2.39
N THR A 58 -0.33 15.73 1.76
CA THR A 58 0.43 14.54 2.09
C THR A 58 1.86 14.88 2.48
N TYR A 59 2.30 14.35 3.64
CA TYR A 59 3.67 14.45 4.10
C TYR A 59 4.19 13.12 4.64
N PHE A 60 5.18 12.56 3.97
CA PHE A 60 5.80 11.29 4.33
C PHE A 60 7.10 11.51 5.11
N ILE A 61 7.23 10.84 6.26
CA ILE A 61 8.43 10.82 7.10
C ILE A 61 9.02 9.41 7.17
N THR A 62 8.18 8.38 7.05
CA THR A 62 8.59 6.99 7.11
C THR A 62 8.23 6.24 5.83
N PRO A 63 9.05 5.26 5.38
CA PRO A 63 8.76 4.47 4.19
C PRO A 63 7.73 3.36 4.42
N ASN A 64 7.46 3.02 5.66
CA ASN A 64 6.60 1.91 6.08
C ASN A 64 5.24 2.34 6.66
N GLY A 65 4.99 3.65 6.75
CA GLY A 65 3.72 4.20 7.25
C GLY A 65 3.57 4.16 8.77
N LEU A 66 4.64 3.96 9.53
CA LEU A 66 4.60 4.11 10.98
C LEU A 66 4.48 5.58 11.37
N ASP A 67 3.78 5.82 12.47
CA ASP A 67 3.58 7.15 13.02
C ASP A 67 4.93 7.84 13.27
N ALA A 68 5.05 9.09 12.81
CA ALA A 68 6.24 9.91 12.99
C ALA A 68 5.88 11.40 12.96
N GLU A 69 6.72 12.20 13.60
CA GLU A 69 6.66 13.65 13.62
C GLU A 69 8.09 14.20 13.57
N ASN A 70 8.26 15.33 12.90
CA ASN A 70 9.50 16.10 12.88
C ASN A 70 9.20 17.60 12.86
N GLU A 71 10.22 18.44 12.76
CA GLU A 71 10.10 19.90 12.73
C GLU A 71 9.22 20.45 11.59
N ASN A 72 9.02 19.69 10.51
CA ASN A 72 8.24 20.08 9.34
C ASN A 72 6.79 19.58 9.40
N GLY A 73 6.42 18.72 10.34
CA GLY A 73 5.05 18.23 10.50
C GLY A 73 4.92 16.78 10.91
N ILE A 74 3.71 16.27 10.75
CA ILE A 74 3.32 14.90 11.10
C ILE A 74 3.23 14.07 9.83
N HIS A 75 3.66 12.78 9.90
CA HIS A 75 3.45 11.80 8.85
C HIS A 75 1.95 11.61 8.61
N SER A 76 1.43 12.17 7.53
CA SER A 76 0.00 12.28 7.30
C SER A 76 -0.36 12.29 5.83
N THR A 77 -1.63 11.98 5.55
CA THR A 77 -2.24 12.07 4.22
C THR A 77 -3.76 12.27 4.35
N THR A 78 -4.43 12.47 3.24
CA THR A 78 -5.90 12.50 3.14
C THR A 78 -6.43 11.30 2.36
N ALA A 79 -7.74 11.05 2.48
CA ALA A 79 -8.41 10.00 1.70
C ALA A 79 -8.34 10.31 0.19
N GLU A 80 -8.43 11.58 -0.19
CA GLU A 80 -8.32 12.02 -1.57
C GLU A 80 -6.92 11.77 -2.13
N ASP A 81 -5.87 12.15 -1.40
CA ASP A 81 -4.49 11.97 -1.84
C ASP A 81 -4.12 10.49 -1.97
N LEU A 82 -4.58 9.63 -1.02
CA LEU A 82 -4.40 8.18 -1.17
C LEU A 82 -5.10 7.62 -2.42
N ALA A 83 -6.29 8.12 -2.73
CA ALA A 83 -6.98 7.73 -3.95
C ALA A 83 -6.21 8.19 -5.20
N ARG A 84 -5.62 9.40 -5.21
CA ARG A 84 -4.74 9.91 -6.27
C ARG A 84 -3.49 9.05 -6.44
N ILE A 85 -2.83 8.67 -5.32
CA ILE A 85 -1.67 7.77 -5.34
C ILE A 85 -2.04 6.43 -5.98
N LEU A 86 -3.15 5.81 -5.54
CA LEU A 86 -3.57 4.54 -6.12
C LEU A 86 -3.94 4.68 -7.59
N ARG A 87 -4.65 5.76 -7.98
CA ARG A 87 -4.97 6.06 -9.37
C ARG A 87 -3.70 6.14 -10.22
N TYR A 88 -2.69 6.88 -9.76
CA TYR A 88 -1.41 6.93 -10.44
C TYR A 88 -0.81 5.52 -10.61
N CYS A 89 -0.78 4.72 -9.55
CA CYS A 89 -0.18 3.37 -9.58
C CYS A 89 -0.85 2.43 -10.59
N ILE A 90 -2.18 2.52 -10.77
CA ILE A 90 -2.94 1.58 -11.60
C ILE A 90 -3.25 2.09 -13.02
N MET A 91 -3.16 3.41 -13.27
CA MET A 91 -3.56 4.00 -14.55
C MET A 91 -2.43 4.73 -15.27
N GLU A 92 -1.58 5.46 -14.56
CA GLU A 92 -0.64 6.42 -15.14
C GLU A 92 0.82 5.96 -15.08
N SER A 93 1.18 5.20 -14.04
CA SER A 93 2.55 4.74 -13.84
C SER A 93 3.03 3.87 -15.01
N PRO A 94 4.26 4.06 -15.51
CA PRO A 94 4.87 3.16 -16.48
C PRO A 94 5.09 1.75 -15.93
N LYS A 95 4.93 1.58 -14.60
CA LYS A 95 5.07 0.30 -13.87
C LYS A 95 3.73 -0.24 -13.34
N LYS A 96 2.60 0.22 -13.89
CA LYS A 96 1.26 -0.20 -13.45
C LYS A 96 1.06 -1.71 -13.56
N GLU A 97 1.55 -2.35 -14.61
CA GLU A 97 1.41 -3.80 -14.78
C GLU A 97 2.22 -4.58 -13.74
N ASP A 98 3.45 -4.14 -13.45
CA ASP A 98 4.28 -4.74 -12.38
C ASP A 98 3.60 -4.56 -11.00
N PHE A 99 3.07 -3.36 -10.74
CA PHE A 99 2.33 -3.08 -9.51
C PHE A 99 1.11 -3.99 -9.34
N LEU A 100 0.29 -4.13 -10.38
CA LEU A 100 -0.89 -5.00 -10.37
C LEU A 100 -0.51 -6.47 -10.24
N ALA A 101 0.54 -6.92 -10.94
CA ALA A 101 1.03 -8.29 -10.85
C ALA A 101 1.43 -8.64 -9.41
N ILE A 102 2.16 -7.74 -8.72
CA ILE A 102 2.56 -7.95 -7.33
C ILE A 102 1.35 -7.93 -6.39
N THR A 103 0.53 -6.88 -6.44
CA THR A 103 -0.53 -6.65 -5.45
C THR A 103 -1.71 -7.62 -5.54
N ARG A 104 -1.85 -8.34 -6.67
CA ARG A 104 -2.88 -9.35 -6.90
C ARG A 104 -2.47 -10.76 -6.52
N MET A 105 -1.17 -11.01 -6.29
CA MET A 105 -0.71 -12.35 -5.90
C MET A 105 -1.32 -12.75 -4.55
N PRO A 106 -1.89 -13.95 -4.43
CA PRO A 106 -2.46 -14.41 -3.16
C PRO A 106 -1.38 -14.72 -2.12
N SER A 107 -0.23 -15.21 -2.57
CA SER A 107 0.94 -15.51 -1.74
C SER A 107 2.20 -15.52 -2.59
N TYR A 108 3.35 -15.34 -1.95
CA TYR A 108 4.64 -15.39 -2.59
C TYR A 108 5.68 -16.00 -1.66
N THR A 109 6.53 -16.89 -2.19
CA THR A 109 7.60 -17.54 -1.44
C THR A 109 8.94 -17.23 -2.11
N PHE A 110 9.91 -16.81 -1.34
CA PHE A 110 11.24 -16.46 -1.83
C PHE A 110 12.34 -16.84 -0.84
N TRP A 111 13.57 -16.75 -1.28
CA TRP A 111 14.75 -17.02 -0.47
C TRP A 111 15.58 -15.75 -0.34
N ASN A 112 16.35 -15.63 0.77
CA ASN A 112 17.44 -14.66 0.78
C ASN A 112 18.45 -14.98 -0.35
N TYR A 113 19.29 -14.03 -0.68
CA TYR A 113 20.26 -14.17 -1.79
C TYR A 113 21.17 -15.38 -1.63
N SER A 114 21.62 -15.68 -0.41
CA SER A 114 22.46 -16.85 -0.06
C SER A 114 21.74 -18.18 -0.07
N LYS A 115 20.41 -18.19 -0.26
CA LYS A 115 19.53 -19.38 -0.25
C LYS A 115 19.58 -20.18 1.06
N THR A 116 19.86 -19.50 2.17
CA THR A 116 19.93 -20.13 3.50
C THR A 116 18.63 -20.04 4.28
N GLN A 117 17.73 -19.09 3.92
CA GLN A 117 16.47 -18.86 4.59
C GLN A 117 15.35 -18.64 3.56
N VAL A 118 14.23 -19.33 3.76
CA VAL A 118 12.99 -19.13 3.00
C VAL A 118 12.03 -18.21 3.74
N TYR A 119 11.32 -17.38 2.98
CA TYR A 119 10.29 -16.46 3.45
C TYR A 119 9.00 -16.69 2.70
N GLN A 120 7.88 -16.53 3.38
CA GLN A 120 6.56 -16.67 2.78
C GLN A 120 5.70 -15.45 3.15
N CYS A 121 5.06 -14.86 2.15
CA CYS A 121 4.15 -13.75 2.28
C CYS A 121 2.74 -14.17 1.86
N THR A 122 1.74 -13.68 2.58
CA THR A 122 0.32 -13.88 2.26
C THR A 122 -0.34 -12.53 2.07
N ASN A 123 -1.15 -12.40 1.04
CA ASN A 123 -1.83 -11.14 0.75
C ASN A 123 -2.90 -10.83 1.80
N HIS A 124 -2.75 -9.71 2.49
CA HIS A 124 -3.68 -9.23 3.50
C HIS A 124 -4.90 -8.49 2.92
N ASN A 125 -4.96 -8.32 1.60
CA ASN A 125 -6.08 -7.67 0.93
C ASN A 125 -7.24 -8.64 0.69
N ALA A 126 -8.09 -8.82 1.71
CA ALA A 126 -9.27 -9.68 1.60
C ALA A 126 -10.27 -9.21 0.53
N PHE A 127 -10.25 -7.92 0.15
CA PHE A 127 -11.16 -7.38 -0.86
C PHE A 127 -11.03 -8.08 -2.22
N LEU A 128 -9.87 -8.61 -2.56
CA LEU A 128 -9.65 -9.34 -3.82
C LEU A 128 -10.58 -10.55 -4.01
N GLY A 129 -11.07 -11.14 -2.91
CA GLY A 129 -12.04 -12.25 -2.95
C GLY A 129 -13.48 -11.84 -2.58
N MET A 130 -13.77 -10.54 -2.42
CA MET A 130 -15.06 -10.09 -1.88
C MET A 130 -16.04 -9.56 -2.94
N MET A 131 -15.53 -9.06 -4.05
CA MET A 131 -16.34 -8.50 -5.14
C MET A 131 -15.71 -8.86 -6.48
N ASP A 132 -16.56 -9.17 -7.46
CA ASP A 132 -16.12 -9.35 -8.83
C ASP A 132 -15.52 -8.03 -9.35
N GLY A 133 -14.40 -8.14 -10.07
CA GLY A 133 -13.67 -6.96 -10.55
C GLY A 133 -12.75 -6.30 -9.51
N ALA A 134 -12.66 -6.81 -8.26
CA ALA A 134 -11.68 -6.31 -7.31
C ALA A 134 -10.27 -6.38 -7.90
N LEU A 135 -9.61 -5.21 -8.02
CA LEU A 135 -8.39 -5.06 -8.81
C LEU A 135 -7.13 -5.10 -7.96
N THR A 136 -7.10 -4.33 -6.91
CA THR A 136 -5.94 -4.19 -6.02
C THR A 136 -6.31 -3.45 -4.74
N GLY A 137 -5.38 -3.36 -3.80
CA GLY A 137 -5.51 -2.51 -2.61
C GLY A 137 -4.40 -2.74 -1.60
N LYS A 138 -4.35 -1.84 -0.62
CA LYS A 138 -3.40 -1.91 0.48
C LYS A 138 -4.07 -1.56 1.79
N THR A 139 -3.86 -2.40 2.79
CA THR A 139 -4.28 -2.17 4.18
C THR A 139 -3.21 -1.43 4.96
N GLY A 140 -3.62 -0.68 5.97
CA GLY A 140 -2.74 -0.08 6.97
C GLY A 140 -3.39 -0.07 8.35
N PHE A 141 -2.55 -0.05 9.38
CA PHE A 141 -2.98 0.12 10.75
C PHE A 141 -1.85 0.68 11.61
N THR A 142 -2.14 1.74 12.34
CA THR A 142 -1.36 2.17 13.52
C THR A 142 -2.32 2.48 14.66
N GLY A 143 -1.80 2.63 15.89
CA GLY A 143 -2.63 3.01 17.04
C GLY A 143 -3.32 4.36 16.84
N ASN A 144 -2.64 5.31 16.21
CA ASN A 144 -3.14 6.66 15.96
C ASN A 144 -4.09 6.71 14.76
N ALA A 145 -3.73 6.05 13.65
CA ALA A 145 -4.51 6.12 12.42
C ALA A 145 -5.75 5.22 12.40
N GLY A 146 -5.80 4.17 13.24
CA GLY A 146 -6.83 3.13 13.11
C GLY A 146 -6.64 2.27 11.86
N TYR A 147 -7.67 1.52 11.48
CA TYR A 147 -7.67 0.75 10.24
C TYR A 147 -7.86 1.66 9.04
N CYS A 148 -6.92 1.58 8.11
CA CYS A 148 -6.94 2.30 6.85
C CYS A 148 -6.94 1.30 5.68
N TYR A 149 -7.55 1.71 4.57
CA TYR A 149 -7.58 0.92 3.35
C TYR A 149 -7.69 1.83 2.13
N VAL A 150 -6.94 1.53 1.10
CA VAL A 150 -7.15 2.06 -0.24
C VAL A 150 -7.24 0.88 -1.21
N GLY A 151 -8.25 0.87 -2.08
CA GLY A 151 -8.46 -0.22 -3.02
C GLY A 151 -9.16 0.22 -4.29
N ALA A 152 -9.04 -0.60 -5.33
CA ALA A 152 -9.66 -0.35 -6.62
C ALA A 152 -10.46 -1.58 -7.09
N LEU A 153 -11.52 -1.28 -7.84
CA LEU A 153 -12.37 -2.26 -8.52
C LEU A 153 -12.53 -1.81 -9.97
N GLN A 154 -12.47 -2.76 -10.90
CA GLN A 154 -12.76 -2.54 -12.31
C GLN A 154 -13.87 -3.49 -12.76
N TRP A 155 -15.00 -2.91 -13.22
CA TRP A 155 -16.16 -3.68 -13.64
C TRP A 155 -16.93 -2.95 -14.73
N GLU A 156 -17.27 -3.66 -15.81
CA GLU A 156 -18.04 -3.13 -16.95
C GLU A 156 -17.51 -1.79 -17.51
N GLY A 157 -16.18 -1.69 -17.64
CA GLY A 157 -15.51 -0.49 -18.15
C GLY A 157 -15.34 0.64 -17.14
N LYS A 158 -15.90 0.52 -15.93
CA LYS A 158 -15.75 1.49 -14.85
C LYS A 158 -14.57 1.10 -13.96
N THR A 159 -13.79 2.08 -13.53
CA THR A 159 -12.76 1.91 -12.52
C THR A 159 -13.10 2.77 -11.31
N LEU A 160 -13.33 2.14 -10.18
CA LEU A 160 -13.65 2.81 -8.91
C LEU A 160 -12.48 2.65 -7.94
N ILE A 161 -12.19 3.73 -7.21
CA ILE A 161 -11.21 3.73 -6.13
C ILE A 161 -11.91 4.12 -4.84
N VAL A 162 -11.68 3.36 -3.78
CA VAL A 162 -12.11 3.68 -2.43
C VAL A 162 -10.91 3.97 -1.57
N SER A 163 -11.02 4.97 -0.71
CA SER A 163 -10.03 5.28 0.32
C SER A 163 -10.72 5.49 1.65
N LEU A 164 -10.32 4.72 2.65
CA LEU A 164 -10.87 4.74 4.00
C LEU A 164 -9.75 5.00 4.99
N LEU A 165 -9.90 6.03 5.81
CA LEU A 165 -9.02 6.37 6.92
C LEU A 165 -9.80 6.26 8.24
N ALA A 166 -9.10 5.87 9.31
CA ALA A 166 -9.68 5.76 10.65
C ALA A 166 -10.95 4.88 10.70
N CYS A 167 -11.01 3.83 9.87
CA CYS A 167 -12.16 2.94 9.73
C CYS A 167 -12.13 1.82 10.78
N GLY A 168 -12.22 2.21 12.06
CA GLY A 168 -12.21 1.33 13.21
C GLY A 168 -10.83 1.13 13.85
N TRP A 169 -10.87 0.57 15.07
CA TRP A 169 -9.71 0.22 15.89
C TRP A 169 -9.75 -1.28 16.23
N PRO A 170 -8.87 -1.84 17.05
CA PRO A 170 -8.66 -3.30 17.17
C PRO A 170 -9.91 -4.17 17.30
N ASN A 171 -10.99 -3.66 17.88
CA ASN A 171 -12.23 -4.42 18.03
C ASN A 171 -13.14 -4.42 16.77
N ASN A 172 -12.78 -3.63 15.74
CA ASN A 172 -13.62 -3.34 14.57
C ASN A 172 -12.91 -3.63 13.25
N ARG A 173 -12.13 -4.70 13.19
CA ARG A 173 -11.31 -5.09 12.02
C ARG A 173 -12.09 -5.26 10.72
N GLY A 174 -13.38 -5.58 10.82
CA GLY A 174 -14.25 -5.83 9.67
C GLY A 174 -14.81 -4.59 8.99
N TYR A 175 -14.86 -3.45 9.68
CA TYR A 175 -15.54 -2.25 9.19
C TYR A 175 -15.01 -1.76 7.84
N LYS A 176 -13.70 -1.74 7.65
CA LYS A 176 -13.10 -1.35 6.37
C LYS A 176 -13.60 -2.19 5.20
N TRP A 177 -13.88 -3.49 5.40
CA TRP A 177 -14.37 -4.38 4.36
C TRP A 177 -15.85 -4.16 4.07
N GLU A 178 -16.66 -3.95 5.11
CA GLU A 178 -18.09 -3.63 4.99
C GLU A 178 -18.28 -2.30 4.26
N ASP A 179 -17.54 -1.27 4.68
CA ASP A 179 -17.65 0.06 4.08
C ASP A 179 -17.06 0.10 2.67
N THR A 180 -15.96 -0.61 2.40
CA THR A 180 -15.45 -0.79 1.03
C THR A 180 -16.54 -1.37 0.13
N ARG A 181 -17.21 -2.45 0.55
CA ARG A 181 -18.29 -3.07 -0.23
C ARG A 181 -19.44 -2.10 -0.48
N LYS A 182 -19.90 -1.40 0.55
CA LYS A 182 -20.99 -0.41 0.43
C LYS A 182 -20.64 0.70 -0.57
N LEU A 183 -19.45 1.29 -0.45
CA LEU A 183 -19.01 2.37 -1.32
C LEU A 183 -18.80 1.91 -2.77
N MET A 184 -18.20 0.75 -2.99
CA MET A 184 -18.04 0.19 -4.33
C MET A 184 -19.38 -0.14 -4.98
N THR A 185 -20.32 -0.75 -4.22
CA THR A 185 -21.68 -1.02 -4.70
C THR A 185 -22.39 0.29 -5.03
N TYR A 186 -22.30 1.29 -4.16
CA TYR A 186 -22.88 2.62 -4.42
C TYR A 186 -22.30 3.23 -5.70
N GLY A 187 -20.98 3.18 -5.89
CA GLY A 187 -20.30 3.69 -7.08
C GLY A 187 -20.76 3.00 -8.37
N LEU A 188 -20.85 1.67 -8.37
CA LEU A 188 -21.31 0.90 -9.52
C LEU A 188 -22.77 1.20 -9.89
N THR A 189 -23.62 1.48 -8.88
CA THR A 189 -25.05 1.68 -9.10
C THR A 189 -25.41 3.10 -9.50
N ASN A 190 -24.67 4.11 -9.01
CA ASN A 190 -25.10 5.51 -9.09
C ASN A 190 -24.28 6.38 -10.06
N TYR A 191 -23.16 5.89 -10.58
CA TYR A 191 -22.36 6.63 -11.54
C TYR A 191 -22.43 5.95 -12.91
N GLU A 192 -22.91 6.68 -13.91
CA GLU A 192 -22.80 6.33 -15.34
C GLU A 192 -21.60 7.09 -15.94
N TYR A 193 -20.80 6.41 -16.75
CA TYR A 193 -19.66 6.98 -17.47
C TYR A 193 -19.84 6.80 -18.97
#